data_d5f5363a9baf27c15872f19652f4903d
#
_entry.id   d5f5363a9baf27c15872f19652f4903d
#
_cell.length_a   1.000
_cell.length_b   1.000
_cell.length_c   1.000
_cell.angle_alpha   90.00
_cell.angle_beta   90.00
_cell.angle_gamma   90.00
#
_symmetry.space_group_name_H-M   'P 1'
#
loop_
_entity.id
_entity.type
_entity.pdbx_description
1 polymer ?
#
loop_
_entity_poly.entity_id
_entity_poly.type
_entity_poly.pdbx_seq_one_letter_code
_entity_poly.pdbx_strand_id
1 'polypeptide(L)'
;PVKQFFGAARNIEGGGSLTILGTALVETGSKMDEVIFEEFKGTGNMELKLDRGLADKRVFPAIDVTPSGTREEQRLVSPQELQSLWALRRVLVGLESGATELLIDRFKTVKTNEAFLKDVAKNNK
;
A
#
# COMPACT_ATOMS: atom_id res chain seq x y z
N PRO A 1 14.35 -7.09 -19.54
CA PRO A 1 12.99 -7.32 -20.02
C PRO A 1 11.91 -7.04 -18.99
N VAL A 2 12.05 -7.54 -17.74
CA VAL A 2 11.03 -7.35 -16.70
C VAL A 2 10.87 -5.88 -16.34
N LYS A 3 11.97 -5.16 -16.12
CA LYS A 3 11.94 -3.73 -15.82
C LYS A 3 11.36 -2.91 -16.95
N GLN A 4 11.71 -3.25 -18.19
CA GLN A 4 11.19 -2.58 -19.38
C GLN A 4 9.68 -2.81 -19.52
N PHE A 5 9.22 -4.02 -19.23
CA PHE A 5 7.80 -4.36 -19.27
C PHE A 5 7.01 -3.52 -18.26
N PHE A 6 7.46 -3.47 -16.99
CA PHE A 6 6.79 -2.66 -15.96
C PHE A 6 6.93 -1.17 -16.22
N GLY A 7 8.05 -0.73 -16.78
CA GLY A 7 8.26 0.65 -17.14
C GLY A 7 7.37 1.15 -18.27
N ALA A 8 6.69 0.25 -18.98
CA ALA A 8 5.75 0.61 -20.03
C ALA A 8 4.41 1.13 -19.50
N ALA A 9 4.09 0.89 -18.22
CA ALA A 9 2.86 1.39 -17.62
C ALA A 9 2.90 2.92 -17.56
N ARG A 10 1.88 3.58 -18.13
CA ARG A 10 1.85 5.03 -18.23
C ARG A 10 0.48 5.54 -18.67
N ASN A 11 0.26 6.82 -18.46
CA ASN A 11 -0.81 7.53 -19.16
C ASN A 11 -0.36 7.81 -20.59
N ILE A 12 -1.26 7.63 -21.54
CA ILE A 12 -0.97 7.82 -22.95
C ILE A 12 -1.39 9.25 -23.33
N GLU A 13 -0.48 9.95 -24.01
CA GLU A 13 -0.78 11.27 -24.54
C GLU A 13 -1.93 11.15 -25.55
N GLY A 14 -2.93 12.01 -25.40
CA GLY A 14 -4.12 11.97 -26.26
C GLY A 14 -5.26 11.09 -25.72
N GLY A 15 -5.06 10.39 -24.64
CA GLY A 15 -6.12 9.64 -23.95
C GLY A 15 -5.77 8.19 -23.64
N GLY A 16 -6.36 7.71 -22.58
CA GLY A 16 -6.17 6.35 -22.10
C GLY A 16 -4.91 6.16 -21.24
N SER A 17 -4.75 4.96 -20.73
CA SER A 17 -3.60 4.60 -19.90
C SER A 17 -3.33 3.10 -19.99
N LEU A 18 -2.10 2.72 -19.69
CA LEU A 18 -1.72 1.32 -19.56
C LEU A 18 -1.41 1.04 -18.10
N THR A 19 -2.20 0.18 -17.49
CA THR A 19 -1.98 -0.28 -16.11
C THR A 19 -1.46 -1.72 -16.14
N ILE A 20 -0.40 -1.99 -15.40
CA ILE A 20 0.15 -3.33 -15.29
C ILE A 20 0.09 -3.74 -13.82
N LEU A 21 -0.58 -4.87 -13.56
CA LEU A 21 -0.63 -5.49 -12.23
C LEU A 21 0.21 -6.76 -12.26
N GLY A 22 1.30 -6.75 -11.51
CA GLY A 22 2.18 -7.90 -11.42
C GLY A 22 2.20 -8.46 -10.00
N THR A 23 2.28 -9.77 -9.88
CA THR A 23 2.45 -10.43 -8.58
C THR A 23 3.81 -11.10 -8.53
N ALA A 24 4.42 -11.09 -7.34
CA ALA A 24 5.71 -11.75 -7.11
C ALA A 24 5.66 -12.46 -5.78
N LEU A 25 6.21 -13.66 -5.74
CA LEU A 25 6.38 -14.40 -4.49
C LEU A 25 7.72 -14.05 -3.87
N VAL A 26 7.72 -13.89 -2.55
CA VAL A 26 8.92 -13.59 -1.78
C VAL A 26 9.04 -14.59 -0.63
N GLU A 27 10.24 -14.72 -0.07
CA GLU A 27 10.49 -15.60 1.08
C GLU A 27 10.13 -17.06 0.81
N THR A 28 10.35 -17.50 -0.43
CA THR A 28 10.08 -18.89 -0.85
C THR A 28 11.30 -19.79 -0.71
N GLY A 29 12.46 -19.21 -0.41
CA GLY A 29 13.73 -19.92 -0.43
C GLY A 29 14.34 -20.05 -1.83
N SER A 30 13.63 -19.58 -2.86
CA SER A 30 14.10 -19.61 -4.25
C SER A 30 14.90 -18.34 -4.57
N LYS A 31 16.12 -18.53 -5.07
CA LYS A 31 16.94 -17.40 -5.53
C LYS A 31 16.32 -16.71 -6.75
N MET A 32 15.64 -17.48 -7.60
CA MET A 32 14.97 -16.93 -8.78
C MET A 32 13.83 -15.99 -8.37
N ASP A 33 13.04 -16.36 -7.37
CA ASP A 33 11.96 -15.53 -6.87
C ASP A 33 12.50 -14.23 -6.27
N GLU A 34 13.63 -14.28 -5.57
CA GLU A 34 14.29 -13.10 -5.03
C GLU A 34 14.78 -12.16 -6.15
N VAL A 35 15.35 -12.73 -7.20
CA VAL A 35 15.82 -11.94 -8.36
C VAL A 35 14.64 -11.26 -9.04
N ILE A 36 13.54 -11.97 -9.26
CA ILE A 36 12.34 -11.40 -9.86
C ILE A 36 11.78 -10.28 -9.00
N PHE A 37 11.72 -10.47 -7.69
CA PHE A 37 11.25 -9.44 -6.77
C PHE A 37 12.12 -8.17 -6.85
N GLU A 38 13.45 -8.33 -6.87
CA GLU A 38 14.37 -7.18 -6.97
C GLU A 38 14.20 -6.44 -8.32
N GLU A 39 13.90 -7.18 -9.40
CA GLU A 39 13.61 -6.56 -10.70
C GLU A 39 12.33 -5.72 -10.67
N PHE A 40 11.32 -6.11 -9.90
CA PHE A 40 10.09 -5.32 -9.74
C PHE A 40 10.29 -4.11 -8.83
N LYS A 41 11.18 -4.24 -7.87
CA LYS A 41 11.41 -3.23 -6.85
C LYS A 41 11.92 -1.93 -7.49
N GLY A 42 11.26 -0.83 -7.16
CA GLY A 42 11.64 0.47 -7.69
C GLY A 42 11.10 0.81 -9.07
N THR A 43 10.48 -0.13 -9.78
CA THR A 43 9.88 0.14 -11.08
C THR A 43 8.36 0.35 -11.02
N GLY A 44 7.71 -0.13 -9.97
CA GLY A 44 6.26 0.02 -9.79
C GLY A 44 5.90 1.35 -9.17
N ASN A 45 4.68 1.80 -9.43
CA ASN A 45 4.12 3.00 -8.82
C ASN A 45 3.44 2.70 -7.49
N MET A 46 3.04 1.46 -7.28
CA MET A 46 2.34 1.02 -6.08
C MET A 46 2.84 -0.36 -5.68
N GLU A 47 3.04 -0.54 -4.39
CA GLU A 47 3.40 -1.84 -3.82
C GLU A 47 2.38 -2.22 -2.75
N LEU A 48 1.85 -3.44 -2.86
CA LEU A 48 0.99 -4.04 -1.84
C LEU A 48 1.71 -5.28 -1.31
N LYS A 49 2.14 -5.22 -0.06
CA LYS A 49 2.87 -6.32 0.56
C LYS A 49 1.93 -7.11 1.47
N LEU A 50 1.87 -8.42 1.26
CA LEU A 50 1.14 -9.35 2.12
C LEU A 50 2.09 -9.92 3.17
N ASP A 51 1.54 -10.25 4.33
CA ASP A 51 2.32 -10.78 5.45
C ASP A 51 1.78 -12.13 5.88
N ARG A 52 2.66 -13.13 5.86
CA ARG A 52 2.32 -14.50 6.28
C ARG A 52 1.91 -14.56 7.75
N GLY A 53 2.57 -13.78 8.62
CA GLY A 53 2.26 -13.74 10.03
C GLY A 53 0.82 -13.32 10.32
N LEU A 54 0.31 -12.36 9.56
CA LEU A 54 -1.08 -11.94 9.66
C LEU A 54 -2.04 -13.04 9.20
N ALA A 55 -1.70 -13.72 8.11
CA ALA A 55 -2.51 -14.83 7.60
C ALA A 55 -2.55 -16.00 8.60
N ASP A 56 -1.42 -16.30 9.25
CA ASP A 56 -1.34 -17.34 10.27
C ASP A 56 -2.24 -17.03 11.48
N LYS A 57 -2.38 -15.76 11.82
CA LYS A 57 -3.28 -15.28 12.87
C LYS A 57 -4.73 -15.14 12.41
N ARG A 58 -5.02 -15.48 11.16
CA ARG A 58 -6.34 -15.32 10.52
C ARG A 58 -6.81 -13.87 10.46
N VAL A 59 -5.88 -12.94 10.34
CA VAL A 59 -6.16 -11.53 10.11
C VAL A 59 -6.20 -11.30 8.60
N PHE A 60 -7.38 -10.97 8.08
CA PHE A 60 -7.59 -10.76 6.65
C PHE A 60 -8.32 -9.44 6.41
N PRO A 61 -7.93 -8.68 5.38
CA PRO A 61 -6.84 -8.98 4.44
C PRO A 61 -5.47 -8.94 5.14
N ALA A 62 -4.61 -9.90 4.80
CA ALA A 62 -3.29 -10.04 5.41
C ALA A 62 -2.28 -9.07 4.78
N ILE A 63 -2.61 -7.81 4.78
CA ILE A 63 -1.82 -6.73 4.17
C ILE A 63 -0.92 -6.11 5.23
N ASP A 64 0.38 -6.10 4.97
CA ASP A 64 1.31 -5.34 5.80
C ASP A 64 1.28 -3.89 5.35
N VAL A 65 0.55 -3.05 6.11
CA VAL A 65 0.25 -1.68 5.71
C VAL A 65 1.46 -0.76 5.79
N THR A 66 2.44 -1.07 6.63
CA THR A 66 3.60 -0.21 6.84
C THR A 66 4.46 -0.09 5.58
N PRO A 67 4.89 -1.20 4.92
CA PRO A 67 5.67 -1.10 3.68
C PRO A 67 4.82 -0.91 2.43
N SER A 68 3.50 -1.07 2.53
CA SER A 68 2.60 -0.90 1.39
C SER A 68 2.34 0.58 1.13
N GLY A 69 2.21 0.94 -0.13
CA GLY A 69 1.93 2.34 -0.48
C GLY A 69 2.04 2.59 -1.97
N THR A 70 1.74 3.81 -2.35
CA THR A 70 1.83 4.27 -3.72
C THR A 70 2.70 5.52 -3.81
N ARG A 71 3.33 5.71 -4.95
CA ARG A 71 4.09 6.93 -5.23
C ARG A 71 3.13 8.06 -5.56
N GLU A 72 3.56 9.27 -5.26
CA GLU A 72 2.83 10.50 -5.60
C GLU A 72 1.37 10.46 -5.16
N GLU A 73 1.14 9.99 -3.93
CA GLU A 73 -0.22 9.88 -3.37
C GLU A 73 -0.94 11.23 -3.33
N GLN A 74 -0.20 12.35 -3.36
CA GLN A 74 -0.77 13.69 -3.42
C GLN A 74 -1.60 13.92 -4.68
N ARG A 75 -1.42 13.12 -5.72
CA ARG A 75 -2.23 13.20 -6.94
C ARG A 75 -3.58 12.48 -6.82
N LEU A 76 -3.74 11.66 -5.78
CA LEU A 76 -4.91 10.79 -5.62
C LEU A 76 -5.89 11.31 -4.57
N VAL A 77 -5.47 12.22 -3.72
CA VAL A 77 -6.26 12.70 -2.60
C VAL A 77 -6.17 14.23 -2.49
N SER A 78 -7.11 14.83 -1.78
CA SER A 78 -7.07 16.28 -1.51
C SER A 78 -5.93 16.62 -0.55
N PRO A 79 -5.49 17.89 -0.48
CA PRO A 79 -4.45 18.30 0.47
C PRO A 79 -4.80 18.01 1.93
N GLN A 80 -6.05 18.16 2.33
CA GLN A 80 -6.49 17.84 3.68
C GLN A 80 -6.43 16.34 3.98
N GLU A 81 -6.90 15.54 3.03
CA GLU A 81 -6.82 14.08 3.14
C GLU A 81 -5.36 13.61 3.20
N LEU A 82 -4.47 14.24 2.45
CA LEU A 82 -3.06 13.92 2.44
C LEU A 82 -2.43 14.14 3.83
N GLN A 83 -2.75 15.25 4.48
CA GLN A 83 -2.27 15.50 5.83
C GLN A 83 -2.75 14.45 6.82
N SER A 84 -4.02 14.04 6.70
CA SER A 84 -4.58 12.98 7.53
C SER A 84 -3.90 11.65 7.29
N LEU A 85 -3.60 11.33 6.03
CA LEU A 85 -2.87 10.11 5.67
C LEU A 85 -1.46 10.11 6.25
N TRP A 86 -0.75 11.23 6.16
CA TRP A 86 0.60 11.33 6.74
C TRP A 86 0.59 11.18 8.26
N ALA A 87 -0.40 11.78 8.94
CA ALA A 87 -0.57 11.62 10.38
C ALA A 87 -0.85 10.16 10.73
N LEU A 88 -1.73 9.51 9.98
CA LEU A 88 -2.03 8.09 10.15
C LEU A 88 -0.78 7.22 9.97
N ARG A 89 -0.01 7.46 8.92
CA ARG A 89 1.23 6.70 8.69
C ARG A 89 2.22 6.83 9.83
N ARG A 90 2.38 8.03 10.38
CA ARG A 90 3.27 8.23 11.53
C ARG A 90 2.83 7.37 12.73
N VAL A 91 1.54 7.30 12.99
CA VAL A 91 1.01 6.46 14.06
C VAL A 91 1.27 4.97 13.78
N LEU A 92 0.99 4.53 12.56
CA LEU A 92 1.16 3.12 12.19
C LEU A 92 2.62 2.68 12.22
N VAL A 93 3.52 3.50 11.73
CA VAL A 93 4.97 3.21 11.77
C VAL A 93 5.47 3.16 13.21
N GLY A 94 4.90 3.97 14.11
CA GLY A 94 5.25 3.97 15.52
C GLY A 94 4.78 2.75 16.30
N LEU A 95 3.86 1.95 15.73
CA LEU A 95 3.41 0.71 16.36
C LEU A 95 4.41 -0.41 16.05
N GLU A 96 4.82 -1.13 17.08
CA GLU A 96 5.72 -2.28 16.90
C GLU A 96 4.99 -3.44 16.22
N SER A 97 3.69 -3.58 16.52
CA SER A 97 2.84 -4.61 15.93
C SER A 97 1.39 -4.16 15.98
N GLY A 98 0.53 -4.82 15.23
CA GLY A 98 -0.92 -4.59 15.30
C GLY A 98 -1.43 -3.47 14.41
N ALA A 99 -0.61 -2.91 13.52
CA ALA A 99 -1.05 -1.81 12.65
C ALA A 99 -2.22 -2.21 11.75
N THR A 100 -2.15 -3.36 11.10
CA THR A 100 -3.21 -3.86 10.22
C THR A 100 -4.48 -4.16 11.00
N GLU A 101 -4.36 -4.81 12.14
CA GLU A 101 -5.50 -5.14 13.00
C GLU A 101 -6.20 -3.87 13.46
N LEU A 102 -5.44 -2.85 13.85
CA LEU A 102 -5.98 -1.57 14.26
C LEU A 102 -6.79 -0.92 13.14
N LEU A 103 -6.25 -0.90 11.92
CA LEU A 103 -6.95 -0.34 10.77
C LEU A 103 -8.24 -1.11 10.46
N ILE A 104 -8.19 -2.44 10.47
CA ILE A 104 -9.38 -3.27 10.22
C ILE A 104 -10.48 -2.94 11.23
N ASP A 105 -10.13 -2.83 12.51
CA ASP A 105 -11.09 -2.51 13.56
C ASP A 105 -11.67 -1.11 13.37
N ARG A 106 -10.85 -0.13 13.04
CA ARG A 106 -11.31 1.24 12.80
C ARG A 106 -12.21 1.35 11.58
N PHE A 107 -11.92 0.60 10.52
CA PHE A 107 -12.76 0.59 9.32
C PHE A 107 -14.17 0.07 9.59
N LYS A 108 -14.35 -0.78 10.60
CA LYS A 108 -15.67 -1.26 10.98
C LYS A 108 -16.58 -0.17 11.58
N THR A 109 -15.99 0.92 12.06
CA THR A 109 -16.73 2.00 12.71
C THR A 109 -17.14 3.11 11.74
N VAL A 110 -16.67 3.08 10.50
CA VAL A 110 -16.95 4.10 9.49
C VAL A 110 -17.43 3.44 8.20
N LYS A 111 -18.15 4.20 7.39
CA LYS A 111 -18.72 3.69 6.13
C LYS A 111 -17.88 4.04 4.90
N THR A 112 -17.06 5.08 4.99
CA THR A 112 -16.28 5.58 3.85
C THR A 112 -14.87 5.96 4.29
N ASN A 113 -13.96 6.00 3.32
CA ASN A 113 -12.60 6.48 3.55
C ASN A 113 -12.60 7.95 3.98
N GLU A 114 -13.48 8.77 3.42
CA GLU A 114 -13.58 10.18 3.81
C GLU A 114 -13.94 10.34 5.29
N ALA A 115 -14.91 9.56 5.77
CA ALA A 115 -15.30 9.60 7.18
C ALA A 115 -14.13 9.16 8.08
N PHE A 116 -13.40 8.13 7.66
CA PHE A 116 -12.24 7.65 8.40
C PHE A 116 -11.14 8.72 8.50
N LEU A 117 -10.82 9.37 7.38
CA LEU A 117 -9.79 10.41 7.34
C LEU A 117 -10.19 11.64 8.17
N LYS A 118 -11.48 11.97 8.21
CA LYS A 118 -11.98 13.04 9.07
C LYS A 118 -11.79 12.70 10.55
N ASP A 119 -12.03 11.46 10.94
CA ASP A 119 -11.79 11.00 12.32
C ASP A 119 -10.31 11.07 12.67
N VAL A 120 -9.42 10.69 11.76
CA VAL A 120 -7.98 10.80 11.94
C VAL A 120 -7.59 12.27 12.17
N ALA A 121 -8.14 13.18 11.37
CA ALA A 121 -7.85 14.60 11.49
C ALA A 121 -8.29 15.17 12.86
N LYS A 122 -9.45 14.75 13.36
CA LYS A 122 -9.96 15.19 14.68
C LYS A 122 -9.06 14.72 15.82
N ASN A 123 -8.59 13.50 15.74
CA ASN A 123 -7.79 12.89 16.81
C ASN A 123 -6.32 13.33 16.78
N ASN A 124 -5.90 14.03 15.76
CA ASN A 124 -4.51 14.47 15.57
C ASN A 124 -4.30 15.93 16.01
N LYS A 125 -5.29 16.57 16.61
CA LYS A 125 -5.18 17.94 17.13
C LYS A 125 -4.62 17.96 18.56
#